data_a09db9f8c26d33c4f90557f2c631ee05
#
_entry.id   a09db9f8c26d33c4f90557f2c631ee05
#
_cell.length_a   1.000
_cell.length_b   1.000
_cell.length_c   1.000
_cell.angle_alpha   90.00
_cell.angle_beta   90.00
_cell.angle_gamma   90.00
#
_symmetry.space_group_name_H-M   'P 1'
#
loop_
_entity.id
_entity.type
_entity.pdbx_description
1 polymer ?
#
loop_
_entity_poly.entity_id
_entity_poly.type
_entity_poly.pdbx_seq_one_letter_code
_entity_poly.pdbx_strand_id
1 'polypeptide(L)'
;MYKRQVSKAVYESIKNSGAKIVDATCPFVLKIHKIVKDASAEGDQIVIIGNEKHPEVEGIMGWSETPVHVVDTVEKAEKLKLDKSKNVRVVSQTTFNYKKFQDLVEIIKKKEYNICISNTICNATEERQNEARRIARRADAMIVIGDSSSSNTRKLYEICKTECQETFYIQTLSGLELDKLKSSDCIGITAGASTPNNIIEEVYTNVRRKLCTDVR
;
A
#
# COMPACT_ATOMS: atom_id res chain seq x y z
N MET A 1 -2.71 -7.17 -23.54
CA MET A 1 -1.74 -7.02 -22.44
C MET A 1 -2.43 -6.24 -21.32
N TYR A 2 -2.61 -6.83 -20.15
CA TYR A 2 -3.23 -6.17 -19.01
C TYR A 2 -2.12 -5.59 -18.12
N LYS A 3 -1.99 -4.26 -18.09
CA LYS A 3 -1.15 -3.56 -17.11
C LYS A 3 -2.05 -2.62 -16.30
N ARG A 4 -2.00 -2.74 -14.98
CA ARG A 4 -2.82 -1.90 -14.08
C ARG A 4 -2.41 -0.44 -14.07
N GLN A 5 -1.19 -0.13 -14.51
CA GLN A 5 -0.65 1.24 -14.55
C GLN A 5 0.41 1.31 -15.62
N VAL A 6 0.39 2.39 -16.38
CA VAL A 6 1.33 2.64 -17.46
C VAL A 6 1.90 4.05 -17.34
N SER A 7 3.15 4.22 -17.73
CA SER A 7 3.75 5.56 -17.85
C SER A 7 3.10 6.36 -18.98
N LYS A 8 3.25 7.68 -18.94
CA LYS A 8 2.78 8.59 -19.99
C LYS A 8 3.24 8.14 -21.38
N ALA A 9 4.52 7.76 -21.53
CA ALA A 9 5.07 7.31 -22.81
C ALA A 9 4.36 6.06 -23.37
N VAL A 10 4.05 5.07 -22.52
CA VAL A 10 3.30 3.86 -22.93
C VAL A 10 1.87 4.23 -23.30
N TYR A 11 1.21 5.09 -22.54
CA TYR A 11 -0.15 5.55 -22.82
C TYR A 11 -0.22 6.27 -24.17
N GLU A 12 0.70 7.20 -24.42
CA GLU A 12 0.78 7.94 -25.69
C GLU A 12 1.13 7.02 -26.88
N SER A 13 2.03 6.06 -26.70
CA SER A 13 2.35 5.08 -27.74
C SER A 13 1.12 4.26 -28.15
N ILE A 14 0.31 3.80 -27.19
CA ILE A 14 -0.93 3.07 -27.48
C ILE A 14 -1.93 4.01 -28.19
N LYS A 15 -2.08 5.24 -27.71
CA LYS A 15 -2.97 6.23 -28.34
C LYS A 15 -2.58 6.51 -29.80
N ASN A 16 -1.29 6.67 -30.06
CA ASN A 16 -0.77 6.97 -31.39
C ASN A 16 -0.83 5.76 -32.34
N SER A 17 -0.95 4.55 -31.85
CA SER A 17 -1.14 3.34 -32.67
C SER A 17 -2.55 3.21 -33.26
N GLY A 18 -3.47 4.13 -32.93
CA GLY A 18 -4.87 4.07 -33.37
C GLY A 18 -5.72 3.03 -32.62
N ALA A 19 -5.15 2.37 -31.61
CA ALA A 19 -5.88 1.39 -30.80
C ALA A 19 -6.93 2.08 -29.90
N LYS A 20 -8.09 1.46 -29.76
CA LYS A 20 -9.09 1.93 -28.78
C LYS A 20 -8.63 1.65 -27.37
N ILE A 21 -8.45 2.71 -26.58
CA ILE A 21 -8.07 2.60 -25.16
C ILE A 21 -9.36 2.56 -24.33
N VAL A 22 -9.45 1.56 -23.44
CA VAL A 22 -10.38 1.56 -22.33
C VAL A 22 -9.54 1.67 -21.07
N ASP A 23 -9.51 2.87 -20.49
CA ASP A 23 -8.73 3.14 -19.28
C ASP A 23 -9.52 2.76 -18.04
N ALA A 24 -9.13 1.64 -17.42
CA ALA A 24 -9.68 1.14 -16.17
C ALA A 24 -8.78 1.48 -14.96
N THR A 25 -7.91 2.48 -15.09
CA THR A 25 -7.06 2.93 -13.98
C THR A 25 -7.92 3.50 -12.86
N CYS A 26 -7.64 3.08 -11.62
CA CYS A 26 -8.34 3.57 -10.44
C CYS A 26 -8.29 5.11 -10.38
N PRO A 27 -9.42 5.81 -10.10
CA PRO A 27 -9.47 7.27 -10.00
C PRO A 27 -8.46 7.86 -9.01
N PHE A 28 -8.14 7.16 -7.93
CA PHE A 28 -7.10 7.60 -6.98
C PHE A 28 -5.72 7.63 -7.63
N VAL A 29 -5.39 6.67 -8.47
CA VAL A 29 -4.11 6.63 -9.21
C VAL A 29 -4.08 7.72 -10.27
N LEU A 30 -5.17 7.92 -11.03
CA LEU A 30 -5.29 9.01 -12.01
C LEU A 30 -5.09 10.38 -11.35
N LYS A 31 -5.62 10.56 -10.12
CA LYS A 31 -5.40 11.79 -9.34
C LYS A 31 -3.91 12.01 -9.06
N ILE A 32 -3.16 10.95 -8.71
CA ILE A 32 -1.70 11.07 -8.47
C ILE A 32 -0.98 11.45 -9.76
N HIS A 33 -1.29 10.77 -10.87
CA HIS A 33 -0.71 11.09 -12.17
C HIS A 33 -0.91 12.55 -12.53
N LYS A 34 -2.12 13.07 -12.29
CA LYS A 34 -2.43 14.49 -12.54
C LYS A 34 -1.60 15.40 -11.63
N ILE A 35 -1.56 15.14 -10.31
CA ILE A 35 -0.79 15.96 -9.37
C ILE A 35 0.69 16.01 -9.77
N VAL A 36 1.28 14.87 -10.10
CA VAL A 36 2.70 14.78 -10.46
C VAL A 36 2.97 15.49 -11.80
N LYS A 37 2.11 15.28 -12.80
CA LYS A 37 2.21 15.95 -14.10
C LYS A 37 2.15 17.47 -13.95
N ASP A 38 1.11 17.97 -13.26
CA ASP A 38 0.87 19.40 -13.13
C ASP A 38 2.03 20.06 -12.34
N ALA A 39 2.42 19.51 -11.20
CA ALA A 39 3.51 20.02 -10.38
C ALA A 39 4.87 19.99 -11.11
N SER A 40 5.18 18.93 -11.84
CA SER A 40 6.44 18.85 -12.60
C SER A 40 6.47 19.81 -13.78
N ALA A 41 5.34 20.09 -14.42
CA ALA A 41 5.24 21.11 -15.49
C ALA A 41 5.47 22.54 -14.95
N GLU A 42 5.14 22.79 -13.66
CA GLU A 42 5.45 24.04 -12.94
C GLU A 42 6.92 24.12 -12.47
N GLY A 43 7.70 23.05 -12.66
CA GLY A 43 9.11 22.97 -12.26
C GLY A 43 9.33 22.46 -10.84
N ASP A 44 8.30 22.00 -10.12
CA ASP A 44 8.42 21.40 -8.80
C ASP A 44 9.30 20.15 -8.84
N GLN A 45 10.05 19.90 -7.78
CA GLN A 45 10.73 18.64 -7.55
C GLN A 45 9.73 17.63 -6.97
N ILE A 46 9.75 16.42 -7.51
CA ILE A 46 8.77 15.38 -7.11
C ILE A 46 9.41 14.40 -6.13
N VAL A 47 8.75 14.20 -5.00
CA VAL A 47 9.08 13.15 -4.03
C VAL A 47 7.92 12.16 -3.94
N ILE A 48 8.19 10.88 -4.19
CA ILE A 48 7.21 9.81 -4.05
C ILE A 48 7.56 8.98 -2.82
N ILE A 49 6.68 8.94 -1.84
CA ILE A 49 6.80 8.02 -0.71
C ILE A 49 6.20 6.68 -1.10
N GLY A 50 7.05 5.68 -1.39
CA GLY A 50 6.63 4.39 -1.92
C GLY A 50 7.79 3.48 -2.28
N ASN A 51 7.51 2.23 -2.63
CA ASN A 51 8.51 1.29 -3.07
C ASN A 51 8.87 1.53 -4.55
N GLU A 52 10.11 1.91 -4.81
CA GLU A 52 10.63 2.26 -6.13
C GLU A 52 10.41 1.17 -7.20
N LYS A 53 10.50 -0.10 -6.81
CA LYS A 53 10.30 -1.27 -7.69
C LYS A 53 8.83 -1.66 -7.86
N HIS A 54 7.91 -0.90 -7.29
CA HIS A 54 6.50 -1.21 -7.42
C HIS A 54 5.93 -0.63 -8.72
N PRO A 55 5.16 -1.39 -9.52
CA PRO A 55 4.62 -0.93 -10.80
C PRO A 55 3.81 0.37 -10.73
N GLU A 56 3.16 0.63 -9.58
CA GLU A 56 2.46 1.89 -9.34
C GLU A 56 3.41 3.07 -9.27
N VAL A 57 4.52 2.93 -8.54
CA VAL A 57 5.52 3.99 -8.39
C VAL A 57 6.22 4.24 -9.72
N GLU A 58 6.60 3.18 -10.45
CA GLU A 58 7.15 3.29 -11.81
C GLU A 58 6.17 4.01 -12.74
N GLY A 59 4.88 3.67 -12.66
CA GLY A 59 3.83 4.36 -13.40
C GLY A 59 3.77 5.84 -13.09
N ILE A 60 3.74 6.21 -11.80
CA ILE A 60 3.68 7.61 -11.34
C ILE A 60 4.92 8.39 -11.80
N MET A 61 6.12 7.81 -11.65
CA MET A 61 7.37 8.43 -12.10
C MET A 61 7.32 8.81 -13.58
N GLY A 62 6.71 7.97 -14.42
CA GLY A 62 6.58 8.19 -15.86
C GLY A 62 5.66 9.36 -16.25
N TRP A 63 4.97 10.00 -15.31
CA TRP A 63 4.16 11.21 -15.54
C TRP A 63 4.87 12.51 -15.15
N SER A 64 6.05 12.41 -14.52
CA SER A 64 6.85 13.58 -14.17
C SER A 64 7.71 14.06 -15.35
N GLU A 65 7.81 15.37 -15.49
CA GLU A 65 8.72 16.07 -16.42
C GLU A 65 10.01 16.53 -15.73
N THR A 66 10.05 16.46 -14.39
CA THR A 66 11.22 16.76 -13.55
C THR A 66 11.77 15.50 -12.90
N PRO A 67 13.02 15.52 -12.39
CA PRO A 67 13.57 14.38 -11.63
C PRO A 67 12.71 14.00 -10.45
N VAL A 68 12.53 12.69 -10.24
CA VAL A 68 11.73 12.12 -9.16
C VAL A 68 12.62 11.46 -8.13
N HIS A 69 12.36 11.73 -6.86
CA HIS A 69 13.01 11.09 -5.73
C HIS A 69 12.04 10.12 -5.04
N VAL A 70 12.43 8.85 -4.91
CA VAL A 70 11.61 7.84 -4.24
C VAL A 70 12.16 7.57 -2.85
N VAL A 71 11.28 7.67 -1.84
CA VAL A 71 11.62 7.53 -0.43
C VAL A 71 10.71 6.48 0.20
N ASP A 72 11.29 5.41 0.74
CA ASP A 72 10.57 4.31 1.41
C ASP A 72 11.14 3.97 2.80
N THR A 73 12.28 4.57 3.16
CA THR A 73 12.94 4.37 4.46
C THR A 73 13.37 5.69 5.09
N VAL A 74 13.63 5.65 6.41
CA VAL A 74 14.13 6.77 7.18
C VAL A 74 15.47 7.25 6.62
N GLU A 75 16.39 6.33 6.30
CA GLU A 75 17.72 6.68 5.77
C GLU A 75 17.62 7.41 4.43
N LYS A 76 16.69 7.00 3.54
CA LYS A 76 16.47 7.72 2.28
C LYS A 76 15.88 9.11 2.52
N ALA A 77 14.97 9.25 3.49
CA ALA A 77 14.43 10.56 3.87
C ALA A 77 15.50 11.48 4.44
N GLU A 78 16.36 10.96 5.31
CA GLU A 78 17.48 11.72 5.89
C GLU A 78 18.53 12.11 4.86
N LYS A 79 18.83 11.24 3.91
CA LYS A 79 19.80 11.49 2.81
C LYS A 79 19.22 12.32 1.67
N LEU A 80 17.92 12.59 1.66
CA LEU A 80 17.27 13.35 0.61
C LEU A 80 17.86 14.76 0.49
N LYS A 81 18.38 15.09 -0.69
CA LYS A 81 18.92 16.41 -1.02
C LYS A 81 18.14 16.97 -2.21
N LEU A 82 17.52 18.10 -2.01
CA LEU A 82 16.71 18.81 -2.97
C LEU A 82 17.20 20.25 -3.09
N ASP A 83 16.88 20.89 -4.19
CA ASP A 83 17.14 22.30 -4.41
C ASP A 83 16.16 23.14 -3.55
N LYS A 84 16.69 23.92 -2.61
CA LYS A 84 15.89 24.76 -1.71
C LYS A 84 15.21 25.94 -2.42
N SER A 85 15.66 26.28 -3.61
CA SER A 85 15.06 27.38 -4.42
C SER A 85 13.77 26.94 -5.15
N LYS A 86 13.49 25.65 -5.19
CA LYS A 86 12.33 25.07 -5.88
C LYS A 86 11.29 24.53 -4.91
N ASN A 87 10.05 24.55 -5.33
CA ASN A 87 8.99 23.85 -4.59
C ASN A 87 9.18 22.33 -4.66
N VAL A 88 8.66 21.66 -3.67
CA VAL A 88 8.70 20.19 -3.55
C VAL A 88 7.28 19.65 -3.43
N ARG A 89 6.87 18.82 -4.37
CA ARG A 89 5.60 18.10 -4.32
C ARG A 89 5.82 16.70 -3.77
N VAL A 90 5.20 16.40 -2.63
CA VAL A 90 5.25 15.08 -2.02
C VAL A 90 3.93 14.35 -2.26
N VAL A 91 4.00 13.15 -2.85
CA VAL A 91 2.89 12.22 -3.03
C VAL A 91 3.25 10.85 -2.45
N SER A 92 2.28 9.96 -2.33
CA SER A 92 2.51 8.58 -1.84
C SER A 92 1.92 7.53 -2.77
N GLN A 93 2.52 6.35 -2.74
CA GLN A 93 1.92 5.13 -3.28
C GLN A 93 0.59 4.85 -2.57
N THR A 94 -0.47 4.49 -3.30
CA THR A 94 -1.84 4.33 -2.76
C THR A 94 -1.96 3.29 -1.67
N THR A 95 -1.08 2.28 -1.67
CA THR A 95 -1.07 1.17 -0.70
C THR A 95 0.06 1.28 0.34
N PHE A 96 0.71 2.44 0.46
CA PHE A 96 1.79 2.63 1.43
C PHE A 96 1.25 2.58 2.87
N ASN A 97 2.12 2.24 3.83
CA ASN A 97 1.76 2.25 5.24
C ASN A 97 1.56 3.69 5.72
N TYR A 98 0.35 4.00 6.21
CA TYR A 98 -0.04 5.35 6.60
C TYR A 98 0.85 5.94 7.72
N LYS A 99 1.15 5.15 8.74
CA LYS A 99 2.02 5.61 9.84
C LYS A 99 3.44 5.88 9.34
N LYS A 100 4.01 4.98 8.55
CA LYS A 100 5.35 5.20 7.95
C LYS A 100 5.36 6.43 7.04
N PHE A 101 4.27 6.69 6.31
CA PHE A 101 4.15 7.91 5.51
C PHE A 101 4.24 9.16 6.38
N GLN A 102 3.50 9.21 7.49
CA GLN A 102 3.55 10.33 8.43
C GLN A 102 4.97 10.53 8.99
N ASP A 103 5.63 9.46 9.43
CA ASP A 103 6.98 9.51 9.99
C ASP A 103 7.98 10.06 8.95
N LEU A 104 7.93 9.60 7.70
CA LEU A 104 8.79 10.07 6.62
C LEU A 104 8.52 11.54 6.26
N VAL A 105 7.26 11.93 6.23
CA VAL A 105 6.85 13.32 5.98
C VAL A 105 7.43 14.26 7.06
N GLU A 106 7.38 13.87 8.34
CA GLU A 106 7.95 14.69 9.42
C GLU A 106 9.48 14.85 9.30
N ILE A 107 10.19 13.81 8.85
CA ILE A 107 11.63 13.91 8.58
C ILE A 107 11.90 14.88 7.43
N ILE A 108 11.12 14.79 6.34
CA ILE A 108 11.30 15.66 5.17
C ILE A 108 10.98 17.12 5.53
N LYS A 109 9.94 17.38 6.33
CA LYS A 109 9.59 18.73 6.81
C LYS A 109 10.72 19.40 7.57
N LYS A 110 11.46 18.65 8.41
CA LYS A 110 12.59 19.18 9.20
C LYS A 110 13.75 19.69 8.33
N LYS A 111 13.75 19.41 7.03
CA LYS A 111 14.80 19.86 6.09
C LYS A 111 14.56 21.26 5.51
N GLU A 112 13.44 21.90 5.89
CA GLU A 112 13.12 23.29 5.51
C GLU A 112 13.03 23.54 4.00
N TYR A 113 12.54 22.54 3.24
CA TYR A 113 12.15 22.74 1.86
C TYR A 113 10.76 23.38 1.77
N ASN A 114 10.47 24.09 0.69
CA ASN A 114 9.11 24.57 0.40
C ASN A 114 8.24 23.39 -0.07
N ILE A 115 7.56 22.72 0.85
CA ILE A 115 6.91 21.42 0.64
C ILE A 115 5.39 21.59 0.53
N CYS A 116 4.81 21.04 -0.54
CA CYS A 116 3.38 20.78 -0.65
C CYS A 116 3.13 19.26 -0.58
N ILE A 117 2.45 18.82 0.47
CA ILE A 117 2.18 17.39 0.73
C ILE A 117 0.79 17.05 0.28
N SER A 118 0.67 16.06 -0.59
CA SER A 118 -0.60 15.44 -0.97
C SER A 118 -0.64 14.00 -0.41
N ASN A 119 -1.43 13.76 0.64
CA ASN A 119 -1.69 12.39 1.06
C ASN A 119 -2.52 11.70 -0.02
N THR A 120 -1.89 10.80 -0.75
CA THR A 120 -2.50 10.05 -1.85
C THR A 120 -2.68 8.57 -1.52
N ILE A 121 -2.51 8.17 -0.25
CA ILE A 121 -2.91 6.85 0.23
C ILE A 121 -4.43 6.72 0.04
N CYS A 122 -4.87 5.60 -0.52
CA CYS A 122 -6.30 5.36 -0.73
C CYS A 122 -7.02 5.25 0.62
N ASN A 123 -8.13 5.97 0.81
CA ASN A 123 -8.90 5.96 2.06
C ASN A 123 -9.28 4.53 2.49
N ALA A 124 -9.74 3.70 1.55
CA ALA A 124 -10.04 2.30 1.85
C ALA A 124 -8.81 1.50 2.32
N THR A 125 -7.60 1.87 1.89
CA THR A 125 -6.36 1.29 2.39
C THR A 125 -6.07 1.76 3.82
N GLU A 126 -6.22 3.04 4.09
CA GLU A 126 -6.01 3.62 5.42
C GLU A 126 -7.00 3.05 6.44
N GLU A 127 -8.29 3.03 6.12
CA GLU A 127 -9.34 2.45 6.97
C GLU A 127 -9.04 0.99 7.30
N ARG A 128 -8.70 0.17 6.29
CA ARG A 128 -8.35 -1.24 6.45
C ARG A 128 -7.11 -1.43 7.32
N GLN A 129 -6.09 -0.60 7.17
CA GLN A 129 -4.89 -0.64 8.00
C GLN A 129 -5.18 -0.30 9.46
N ASN A 130 -6.01 0.72 9.70
CA ASN A 130 -6.41 1.14 11.04
C ASN A 130 -7.27 0.07 11.73
N GLU A 131 -8.20 -0.53 10.99
CA GLU A 131 -9.03 -1.63 11.51
C GLU A 131 -8.18 -2.86 11.84
N ALA A 132 -7.31 -3.29 10.93
CA ALA A 132 -6.41 -4.43 11.15
C ALA A 132 -5.55 -4.23 12.40
N ARG A 133 -4.99 -3.02 12.59
CA ARG A 133 -4.24 -2.67 13.80
C ARG A 133 -5.09 -2.77 15.06
N ARG A 134 -6.31 -2.25 15.02
CA ARG A 134 -7.23 -2.27 16.16
C ARG A 134 -7.60 -3.70 16.57
N ILE A 135 -7.83 -4.57 15.59
CA ILE A 135 -8.13 -5.99 15.82
C ILE A 135 -6.88 -6.69 16.39
N ALA A 136 -5.72 -6.51 15.77
CA ALA A 136 -4.48 -7.16 16.18
C ALA A 136 -4.07 -6.86 17.63
N ARG A 137 -4.36 -5.65 18.14
CA ARG A 137 -4.11 -5.29 19.54
C ARG A 137 -4.93 -6.06 20.57
N ARG A 138 -6.01 -6.69 20.14
CA ARG A 138 -6.96 -7.42 21.02
C ARG A 138 -6.92 -8.91 20.79
N ALA A 139 -6.30 -9.36 19.72
CA ALA A 139 -6.25 -10.75 19.32
C ALA A 139 -5.02 -11.44 19.91
N ASP A 140 -5.19 -12.69 20.33
CA ASP A 140 -4.08 -13.58 20.69
C ASP A 140 -3.38 -14.10 19.43
N ALA A 141 -4.13 -14.27 18.35
CA ALA A 141 -3.60 -14.63 17.04
C ALA A 141 -4.29 -13.84 15.92
N MET A 142 -3.54 -13.53 14.85
CA MET A 142 -4.04 -12.84 13.67
C MET A 142 -3.85 -13.70 12.42
N ILE A 143 -4.85 -13.72 11.56
CA ILE A 143 -4.79 -14.36 10.24
C ILE A 143 -4.94 -13.27 9.17
N VAL A 144 -3.93 -13.12 8.32
CA VAL A 144 -3.95 -12.20 7.19
C VAL A 144 -4.04 -13.00 5.90
N ILE A 145 -5.17 -12.86 5.19
CA ILE A 145 -5.47 -13.65 4.01
C ILE A 145 -5.20 -12.86 2.73
N GLY A 146 -4.46 -13.41 1.79
CA GLY A 146 -4.30 -12.88 0.45
C GLY A 146 -2.97 -13.23 -0.21
N ASP A 147 -2.80 -12.76 -1.44
CA ASP A 147 -1.65 -13.06 -2.28
C ASP A 147 -0.36 -12.41 -1.74
N SER A 148 0.74 -13.17 -1.71
CA SER A 148 2.06 -12.70 -1.27
C SER A 148 2.65 -11.60 -2.17
N SER A 149 2.22 -11.50 -3.42
CA SER A 149 2.61 -10.44 -4.35
C SER A 149 1.81 -9.14 -4.12
N SER A 150 0.70 -9.19 -3.37
CA SER A 150 -0.13 -8.03 -3.09
C SER A 150 0.55 -7.08 -2.10
N SER A 151 0.87 -5.86 -2.55
CA SER A 151 1.43 -4.80 -1.70
C SER A 151 0.51 -4.49 -0.51
N ASN A 152 -0.80 -4.39 -0.73
CA ASN A 152 -1.77 -4.13 0.32
C ASN A 152 -1.79 -5.24 1.37
N THR A 153 -1.83 -6.52 0.96
CA THR A 153 -1.85 -7.65 1.91
C THR A 153 -0.56 -7.73 2.74
N ARG A 154 0.58 -7.51 2.09
CA ARG A 154 1.87 -7.47 2.79
C ARG A 154 1.91 -6.37 3.84
N LYS A 155 1.38 -5.18 3.55
CA LYS A 155 1.31 -4.08 4.53
C LYS A 155 0.38 -4.39 5.70
N LEU A 156 -0.74 -5.05 5.46
CA LEU A 156 -1.63 -5.53 6.53
C LEU A 156 -0.90 -6.54 7.43
N TYR A 157 -0.18 -7.50 6.84
CA TYR A 157 0.61 -8.47 7.60
C TYR A 157 1.67 -7.78 8.47
N GLU A 158 2.45 -6.84 7.90
CA GLU A 158 3.46 -6.08 8.65
C GLU A 158 2.83 -5.34 9.85
N ILE A 159 1.67 -4.73 9.66
CA ILE A 159 0.94 -4.01 10.71
C ILE A 159 0.45 -4.98 11.79
N CYS A 160 -0.19 -6.07 11.41
CA CYS A 160 -0.68 -7.07 12.35
C CYS A 160 0.47 -7.68 13.17
N LYS A 161 1.57 -8.04 12.50
CA LYS A 161 2.76 -8.63 13.14
C LYS A 161 3.44 -7.70 14.15
N THR A 162 3.33 -6.39 13.97
CA THR A 162 3.84 -5.42 14.95
C THR A 162 3.02 -5.39 16.22
N GLU A 163 1.72 -5.64 16.14
CA GLU A 163 0.78 -5.54 17.28
C GLU A 163 0.47 -6.92 17.91
N CYS A 164 0.58 -8.01 17.13
CA CYS A 164 0.30 -9.40 17.56
C CYS A 164 1.42 -10.33 17.07
N GLN A 165 2.13 -10.98 18.00
CA GLN A 165 3.26 -11.86 17.66
C GLN A 165 2.81 -13.09 16.86
N GLU A 166 1.67 -13.69 17.24
CA GLU A 166 1.08 -14.83 16.54
C GLU A 166 0.29 -14.37 15.31
N THR A 167 1.00 -13.92 14.27
CA THR A 167 0.38 -13.47 13.02
C THR A 167 0.74 -14.40 11.87
N PHE A 168 -0.28 -14.99 11.26
CA PHE A 168 -0.19 -15.93 10.14
C PHE A 168 -0.52 -15.22 8.82
N TYR A 169 0.31 -15.43 7.79
CA TYR A 169 0.06 -14.94 6.45
C TYR A 169 -0.25 -16.11 5.53
N ILE A 170 -1.45 -16.17 5.01
CA ILE A 170 -1.92 -17.29 4.19
C ILE A 170 -2.57 -16.81 2.89
N GLN A 171 -2.51 -17.63 1.84
CA GLN A 171 -3.27 -17.40 0.61
C GLN A 171 -4.60 -18.16 0.62
N THR A 172 -4.59 -19.38 1.17
CA THR A 172 -5.74 -20.28 1.28
C THR A 172 -5.70 -20.97 2.63
N LEU A 173 -6.78 -21.65 2.99
CA LEU A 173 -6.88 -22.42 4.23
C LEU A 173 -5.76 -23.45 4.40
N SER A 174 -5.29 -24.06 3.31
CA SER A 174 -4.20 -25.06 3.36
C SER A 174 -2.86 -24.52 3.88
N GLY A 175 -2.68 -23.21 3.83
CA GLY A 175 -1.52 -22.53 4.41
C GLY A 175 -1.60 -22.27 5.92
N LEU A 176 -2.73 -22.66 6.57
CA LEU A 176 -2.97 -22.42 7.98
C LEU A 176 -2.92 -23.73 8.77
N GLU A 177 -1.97 -23.84 9.70
CA GLU A 177 -1.93 -24.90 10.67
C GLU A 177 -2.88 -24.59 11.84
N LEU A 178 -4.13 -25.07 11.75
CA LEU A 178 -5.18 -24.78 12.73
C LEU A 178 -4.80 -25.17 14.17
N ASP A 179 -3.91 -26.15 14.34
CA ASP A 179 -3.46 -26.60 15.67
C ASP A 179 -2.63 -25.52 16.40
N LYS A 180 -2.00 -24.61 15.68
CA LYS A 180 -1.29 -23.45 16.27
C LYS A 180 -2.22 -22.41 16.88
N LEU A 181 -3.51 -22.48 16.59
CA LEU A 181 -4.52 -21.56 17.12
C LEU A 181 -5.21 -22.07 18.40
N LYS A 182 -4.90 -23.28 18.87
CA LYS A 182 -5.61 -23.94 20.00
C LYS A 182 -5.49 -23.20 21.34
N SER A 183 -4.42 -22.42 21.53
CA SER A 183 -4.20 -21.65 22.76
C SER A 183 -4.70 -20.21 22.67
N SER A 184 -5.44 -19.87 21.61
CA SER A 184 -5.91 -18.50 21.36
C SER A 184 -7.40 -18.40 21.68
N ASP A 185 -7.77 -17.54 22.61
CA ASP A 185 -9.17 -17.25 22.97
C ASP A 185 -9.80 -16.26 21.96
N CYS A 186 -8.99 -15.35 21.41
CA CYS A 186 -9.43 -14.33 20.46
C CYS A 186 -8.58 -14.38 19.19
N ILE A 187 -9.20 -14.72 18.05
CA ILE A 187 -8.55 -14.78 16.76
C ILE A 187 -9.08 -13.67 15.86
N GLY A 188 -8.18 -12.78 15.41
CA GLY A 188 -8.49 -11.74 14.44
C GLY A 188 -8.25 -12.23 13.00
N ILE A 189 -9.17 -11.89 12.09
CA ILE A 189 -9.04 -12.19 10.66
C ILE A 189 -9.13 -10.90 9.86
N THR A 190 -8.18 -10.71 8.94
CA THR A 190 -8.22 -9.63 7.95
C THR A 190 -7.79 -10.15 6.59
N ALA A 191 -8.16 -9.45 5.52
CA ALA A 191 -7.86 -9.87 4.16
C ALA A 191 -7.44 -8.71 3.26
N GLY A 192 -6.60 -9.02 2.28
CA GLY A 192 -6.25 -8.07 1.22
C GLY A 192 -7.47 -7.70 0.36
N ALA A 193 -7.47 -6.48 -0.19
CA ALA A 193 -8.58 -5.96 -0.99
C ALA A 193 -8.96 -6.81 -2.21
N SER A 194 -8.02 -7.58 -2.74
CA SER A 194 -8.23 -8.47 -3.90
C SER A 194 -8.49 -9.93 -3.51
N THR A 195 -8.58 -10.24 -2.22
CA THR A 195 -8.84 -11.60 -1.74
C THR A 195 -10.29 -11.99 -2.05
N PRO A 196 -10.55 -13.12 -2.74
CA PRO A 196 -11.90 -13.57 -3.02
C PRO A 196 -12.68 -13.88 -1.74
N ASN A 197 -13.97 -13.50 -1.71
CA ASN A 197 -14.82 -13.70 -0.54
C ASN A 197 -14.95 -15.17 -0.13
N ASN A 198 -15.02 -16.09 -1.10
CA ASN A 198 -15.10 -17.53 -0.79
C ASN A 198 -13.89 -18.04 0.01
N ILE A 199 -12.69 -17.52 -0.23
CA ILE A 199 -11.50 -17.87 0.53
C ILE A 199 -11.60 -17.32 1.97
N ILE A 200 -12.10 -16.09 2.12
CA ILE A 200 -12.30 -15.48 3.44
C ILE A 200 -13.31 -16.29 4.26
N GLU A 201 -14.44 -16.63 3.66
CA GLU A 201 -15.50 -17.43 4.30
C GLU A 201 -15.04 -18.86 4.65
N GLU A 202 -14.23 -19.48 3.77
CA GLU A 202 -13.65 -20.80 4.05
C GLU A 202 -12.77 -20.76 5.29
N VAL A 203 -11.84 -19.82 5.37
CA VAL A 203 -10.94 -19.65 6.51
C VAL A 203 -11.76 -19.35 7.77
N TYR A 204 -12.67 -18.37 7.72
CA TYR A 204 -13.52 -17.99 8.84
C TYR A 204 -14.32 -19.19 9.40
N THR A 205 -14.96 -19.94 8.52
CA THR A 205 -15.81 -21.09 8.93
C THR A 205 -14.98 -22.19 9.59
N ASN A 206 -13.80 -22.49 9.04
CA ASN A 206 -12.95 -23.56 9.58
C ASN A 206 -12.31 -23.15 10.92
N VAL A 207 -11.85 -21.91 11.05
CA VAL A 207 -11.33 -21.37 12.32
C VAL A 207 -12.42 -21.41 13.39
N ARG A 208 -13.63 -20.94 13.08
CA ARG A 208 -14.77 -20.95 14.02
C ARG A 208 -15.14 -22.35 14.44
N ARG A 209 -15.21 -23.32 13.53
CA ARG A 209 -15.52 -24.73 13.87
C ARG A 209 -14.48 -25.29 14.83
N LYS A 210 -13.19 -25.03 14.60
CA LYS A 210 -12.12 -25.54 15.46
C LYS A 210 -12.25 -25.01 16.89
N LEU A 211 -12.44 -23.70 17.04
CA LEU A 211 -12.64 -23.09 18.36
C LEU A 211 -13.87 -23.60 19.10
N CYS A 212 -14.98 -23.88 18.39
CA CYS A 212 -16.22 -24.37 19.00
C CYS A 212 -16.16 -25.87 19.37
N THR A 213 -15.26 -26.66 18.78
CA THR A 213 -15.11 -28.09 19.09
C THR A 213 -14.22 -28.36 20.31
N ASP A 214 -13.35 -27.43 20.65
CA ASP A 214 -12.41 -27.55 21.76
C ASP A 214 -13.01 -27.04 23.12
N VAL A 215 -14.27 -26.57 23.12
CA VAL A 215 -15.05 -26.13 24.31
C VAL A 215 -16.02 -27.25 24.78
N ARG A 216 -15.52 -28.50 24.94
CA ARG A 216 -16.28 -29.58 25.61
C ARG A 216 -15.44 -30.24 26.66
#